data_4bc8c6e981f468e9ee74d5f8d7f449ae
#
_entry.id   4bc8c6e981f468e9ee74d5f8d7f449ae
#
_cell.length_a   1.000
_cell.length_b   1.000
_cell.length_c   1.000
_cell.angle_alpha   90.00
_cell.angle_beta   90.00
_cell.angle_gamma   90.00
#
_symmetry.space_group_name_H-M   'P 1'
#
loop_
_entity.id
_entity.type
_entity.pdbx_description
1 polymer ?
#
loop_
_entity_poly.entity_id
_entity_poly.type
_entity_poly.pdbx_seq_one_letter_code
_entity_poly.pdbx_strand_id
1 'polypeptide(L)' 'MPLTLMVNGETRVVDPTPDPASLAAVVALLANNPQLVVAEHNGVIAPRSRWDSIVVKDDDTLEIVTIVGGGS' A
#
# COMPACT_ATOMS: atom_id res chain seq x y z
N MET A 1 -14.42 -7.95 -7.14
CA MET A 1 -14.03 -7.00 -8.18
C MET A 1 -12.57 -6.63 -8.02
N PRO A 2 -11.83 -6.50 -9.09
CA PRO A 2 -10.42 -6.13 -8.98
C PRO A 2 -10.26 -4.66 -8.59
N LEU A 3 -9.15 -4.39 -7.92
CA LEU A 3 -8.78 -3.04 -7.52
C LEU A 3 -7.55 -2.64 -8.34
N THR A 4 -7.68 -1.59 -9.12
CA THR A 4 -6.59 -1.11 -9.97
C THR A 4 -5.91 0.07 -9.31
N LEU A 5 -4.60 -0.03 -9.16
CA LEU A 5 -3.81 0.98 -8.46
C LEU A 5 -2.58 1.34 -9.26
N MET A 6 -2.07 2.54 -9.04
CA MET A 6 -0.75 2.92 -9.53
C MET A 6 0.22 2.78 -8.37
N VAL A 7 1.12 1.81 -8.46
CA VAL A 7 2.06 1.50 -7.39
C VAL A 7 3.47 1.74 -7.88
N ASN A 8 4.16 2.70 -7.28
CA ASN A 8 5.54 3.06 -7.68
C ASN A 8 5.64 3.34 -9.17
N GLY A 9 4.64 4.02 -9.72
CA GLY A 9 4.63 4.37 -11.14
C GLY A 9 4.16 3.28 -12.07
N GLU A 10 3.72 2.14 -11.54
CA GLU A 10 3.26 1.01 -12.36
C GLU A 10 1.82 0.66 -12.02
N THR A 11 1.05 0.34 -13.04
CA THR A 11 -0.32 -0.14 -12.82
C THR A 11 -0.26 -1.54 -12.21
N ARG A 12 -0.93 -1.71 -11.09
CA ARG A 12 -1.05 -3.00 -10.41
C ARG A 12 -2.52 -3.29 -10.16
N VAL A 13 -2.89 -4.55 -10.35
CA VAL A 13 -4.26 -4.99 -10.10
C VAL A 13 -4.25 -5.94 -8.92
N VAL A 14 -5.09 -5.66 -7.94
CA VAL A 14 -5.27 -6.51 -6.77
C VAL A 14 -6.61 -7.22 -6.93
N ASP A 15 -6.57 -8.55 -7.06
CA ASP A 15 -7.76 -9.34 -7.34
C ASP A 15 -7.67 -10.66 -6.58
N PRO A 16 -8.62 -10.94 -5.70
CA PRO A 16 -9.79 -10.11 -5.36
C PRO A 16 -9.40 -8.92 -4.48
N THR A 17 -10.24 -7.91 -4.53
CA THR A 17 -10.09 -6.75 -3.66
C THR A 17 -10.29 -7.16 -2.21
N PRO A 18 -9.36 -6.82 -1.31
CA PRO A 18 -9.58 -7.10 0.11
C PRO A 18 -10.81 -6.38 0.64
N ASP A 19 -11.47 -6.97 1.60
CA ASP A 19 -12.66 -6.38 2.20
C ASP A 19 -12.54 -6.46 3.73
N PRO A 20 -12.28 -5.33 4.39
CA PRO A 20 -12.15 -3.98 3.83
C PRO A 20 -10.84 -3.78 3.07
N ALA A 21 -10.87 -2.88 2.10
CA ALA A 21 -9.69 -2.55 1.31
C ALA A 21 -8.87 -1.49 2.04
N SER A 22 -8.40 -1.80 3.22
CA SER A 22 -7.55 -0.89 3.97
C SER A 22 -6.16 -0.82 3.36
N LEU A 23 -5.46 0.27 3.64
CA LEU A 23 -4.08 0.38 3.18
C LEU A 23 -3.24 -0.75 3.76
N ALA A 24 -3.49 -1.14 5.01
CA ALA A 24 -2.78 -2.26 5.62
C ALA A 24 -2.98 -3.55 4.84
N ALA A 25 -4.21 -3.85 4.45
CA ALA A 25 -4.50 -5.06 3.69
C ALA A 25 -3.87 -5.03 2.31
N VAL A 26 -3.91 -3.87 1.65
CA VAL A 26 -3.35 -3.74 0.31
C VAL A 26 -1.82 -3.83 0.34
N VAL A 27 -1.18 -3.15 1.30
CA VAL A 27 0.29 -3.23 1.43
C VAL A 27 0.72 -4.66 1.74
N ALA A 28 -0.05 -5.38 2.55
CA ALA A 28 0.28 -6.76 2.88
C ALA A 28 0.31 -7.65 1.65
N LEU A 29 -0.52 -7.33 0.64
CA LEU A 29 -0.53 -8.10 -0.60
C LEU A 29 0.57 -7.67 -1.56
N LEU A 30 0.99 -6.42 -1.51
CA LEU A 30 1.93 -5.88 -2.47
C LEU A 30 3.39 -5.96 -2.02
N ALA A 31 3.63 -5.97 -0.72
CA ALA A 31 4.97 -5.92 -0.16
C ALA A 31 5.36 -7.27 0.43
N ASN A 32 6.61 -7.69 0.20
CA ASN A 32 7.11 -8.93 0.79
C ASN A 32 7.26 -8.82 2.30
N ASN A 33 7.70 -7.66 2.76
CA ASN A 33 7.88 -7.40 4.19
C ASN A 33 7.14 -6.13 4.57
N PRO A 34 5.81 -6.21 4.79
CA PRO A 34 5.03 -5.01 5.06
C PRO A 34 5.52 -4.20 6.25
N GLN A 35 6.14 -4.86 7.24
CA GLN A 35 6.64 -4.16 8.42
C GLN A 35 7.89 -3.32 8.13
N LEU A 36 8.49 -3.47 6.97
CA LEU A 36 9.71 -2.75 6.61
C LEU A 36 9.47 -1.67 5.56
N VAL A 37 8.22 -1.33 5.28
CA VAL A 37 7.94 -0.36 4.23
C VAL A 37 7.32 0.90 4.77
N VAL A 38 7.56 1.99 4.05
CA VAL A 38 6.86 3.26 4.22
C VAL A 38 5.93 3.40 3.04
N ALA A 39 4.72 3.87 3.27
CA ALA A 39 3.74 4.03 2.22
C ALA A 39 3.24 5.46 2.13
N GLU A 40 3.09 5.95 0.91
CA GLU A 40 2.37 7.18 0.62
C GLU A 40 1.10 6.82 -0.12
N HIS A 41 0.03 7.48 0.26
CA HIS A 41 -1.28 7.27 -0.36
C HIS A 41 -1.73 8.59 -0.97
N ASN A 42 -1.82 8.61 -2.30
CA ASN A 42 -2.21 9.80 -3.08
C ASN A 42 -1.34 11.00 -2.72
N GLY A 43 -0.04 10.76 -2.60
CA GLY A 43 0.93 11.82 -2.33
C GLY A 43 1.10 12.22 -0.88
N VAL A 44 0.40 11.55 0.03
CA VAL A 44 0.47 11.85 1.45
C VAL A 44 1.08 10.67 2.19
N ILE A 45 2.10 10.92 3.00
CA ILE A 45 2.70 9.87 3.80
C ILE A 45 1.66 9.32 4.77
N ALA A 46 1.48 8.00 4.76
CA ALA A 46 0.52 7.34 5.62
C ALA A 46 1.25 6.71 6.79
N PRO A 47 1.10 7.27 8.01
CA PRO A 47 1.70 6.65 9.18
C PRO A 47 1.16 5.24 9.37
N ARG A 48 2.03 4.33 9.77
CA ARG A 48 1.64 2.92 9.94
C ARG A 48 0.43 2.79 10.86
N SER A 49 0.35 3.62 11.89
CA SER A 49 -0.76 3.57 12.84
C SER A 49 -2.12 3.90 12.21
N ARG A 50 -2.10 4.46 11.01
CA ARG A 50 -3.33 4.83 10.30
C ARG A 50 -3.70 3.86 9.19
N TRP A 51 -2.85 2.90 8.88
CA TRP A 51 -3.06 2.02 7.73
C TRP A 51 -4.40 1.26 7.81
N ASP A 52 -4.82 0.89 9.02
CA ASP A 52 -6.07 0.15 9.16
C ASP A 52 -7.31 0.99 8.87
N SER A 53 -7.19 2.31 8.98
CA SER A 53 -8.34 3.20 8.78
C SER A 53 -8.35 3.89 7.42
N ILE A 54 -7.27 3.74 6.64
CA ILE A 54 -7.22 4.33 5.31
C ILE A 54 -7.82 3.35 4.31
N VAL A 55 -8.83 3.79 3.57
CA VAL A 55 -9.48 2.97 2.55
C VAL A 55 -8.85 3.29 1.20
N VAL A 56 -8.41 2.24 0.50
CA VAL A 56 -7.83 2.37 -0.83
C VAL A 56 -8.91 2.14 -1.86
N LYS A 57 -8.92 2.97 -2.89
CA LYS A 57 -9.93 2.93 -3.94
C LYS A 57 -9.29 2.77 -5.30
N ASP A 58 -10.10 2.41 -6.30
CA ASP A 58 -9.64 2.34 -7.67
C ASP A 58 -8.95 3.64 -8.08
N ASP A 59 -7.87 3.47 -8.83
CA ASP A 59 -7.08 4.57 -9.38
C ASP A 59 -6.28 5.35 -8.34
N ASP A 60 -6.27 4.90 -7.09
CA ASP A 60 -5.40 5.51 -6.09
C ASP A 60 -3.95 5.27 -6.44
N THR A 61 -3.09 6.20 -6.02
CA THR A 61 -1.65 6.11 -6.21
C THR A 61 -1.00 5.74 -4.89
N LEU A 62 -0.15 4.73 -4.94
CA LEU A 62 0.64 4.30 -3.78
C LEU A 62 2.12 4.36 -4.12
N GLU A 63 2.91 4.87 -3.18
CA GLU A 63 4.36 4.77 -3.22
C GLU A 63 4.77 3.92 -2.04
N ILE A 64 5.41 2.80 -2.31
CA ILE A 64 5.81 1.86 -1.26
C ILE A 64 7.31 1.70 -1.35
N VAL A 65 8.01 2.09 -0.30
CA VAL A 65 9.47 2.06 -0.25
C VAL A 65 9.90 1.17 0.90
N THR A 66 10.74 0.19 0.61
CA THR A 66 11.30 -0.65 1.65
C THR A 66 12.39 0.11 2.39
N ILE A 67 12.29 0.16 3.70
CA ILE A 67 13.34 0.75 4.53
C ILE A 67 14.39 -0.32 4.72
N VAL A 68 15.58 -0.07 4.19
CA VAL A 68 16.71 -0.95 4.45
C VAL A 68 17.24 -0.56 5.82
N GLY A 69 17.18 -1.48 6.74
CA GLY A 69 17.61 -1.21 8.09
C GLY A 69 19.05 -0.75 8.10
N GLY A 70 19.25 0.49 8.51
CA GLY A 70 20.57 1.08 8.51
C GLY A 70 21.49 0.47 9.54
N GLY A 71 20.98 -0.39 10.36
CA GLY A 71 21.79 -1.02 11.37
C GLY A 71 22.62 -2.16 10.91
N SER A 72 22.50 -2.45 9.68
CA SER A 72 23.31 -3.52 9.13
C SER A 72 24.79 -3.23 9.30
#